data_00a3fa26daf05e35157b43c161b5078d
#
_entry.id   00a3fa26daf05e35157b43c161b5078d
#
_cell.length_a   1.000
_cell.length_b   1.000
_cell.length_c   1.000
_cell.angle_alpha   90.00
_cell.angle_beta   90.00
_cell.angle_gamma   90.00
#
_symmetry.space_group_name_H-M   'P 1'
#
loop_
_entity.id
_entity.type
_entity.pdbx_description
1 polymer ?
#
loop_
_entity_poly.entity_id
_entity_poly.type
_entity_poly.pdbx_seq_one_letter_code
_entity_poly.pdbx_strand_id
1 'polypeptide(L)'
;LKPHHLKLFLPLYCIGNMSKRVLKAATGNNLSCKGWIQEAALRMLYNNLDPEVAERPEDLVVYGGIGKAARNWESFDLIVKALQDLEEDETLLIQSGKPVGILPTHKDAPRVIISNSMLVPKWANWETFHELDKKGLMMYGQMTAGSWIYIGSQGIVQGTYETFAEAARQHFGGSLKGTLSVTAGLGGMGGAQPLAVTMCDGVCLAAEMVEWRIKKRIETRYLDVMSRDIDQAIDLALKAKAEGKRLSIGVLCNIVDLLERLIERNITPDLLTDQTSAHDPLNGYYPEGLAEEVADSMRKSEPEKYVNLSLDTMAHHVKLMIELQKRGAIVFDYGNNLRGQAKDQRHVENAFAFPGFVPAYIRPLFCEGKGPFRWVALSGDPNDIYVTDQVMRELFPENKSLHRWLDMAQERIAFQGLPARICWIGQGDREKAALAFNELVKKGKVKGPIVIGRDHLDTGSVASPNRETEAMKDGSDAVADWPILNALINTAGGASWVSVHHGGGVGMGYSIHAGMVIVADGTEDAARRLKRVLHNDPAMGVIRHADAGYDIAIDTARKHRLDIKERLNKKVSVQQ
;
A
#
# COMPACT_ATOMS: atom_id res chain seq x y z
N LEU A 1 28.08 33.21 -14.08
CA LEU A 1 27.58 31.91 -14.55
C LEU A 1 28.73 30.92 -14.49
N LYS A 2 28.77 30.07 -13.49
CA LYS A 2 29.71 28.93 -13.42
C LYS A 2 29.22 27.83 -14.37
N PRO A 3 30.09 27.14 -15.09
CA PRO A 3 29.69 26.05 -15.97
C PRO A 3 29.17 24.87 -15.14
N HIS A 4 27.89 24.56 -15.29
CA HIS A 4 27.29 23.36 -14.71
C HIS A 4 27.71 22.15 -15.53
N HIS A 5 28.55 21.31 -14.95
CA HIS A 5 28.94 20.03 -15.56
C HIS A 5 27.80 19.03 -15.41
N LEU A 6 27.29 18.58 -16.56
CA LEU A 6 26.43 17.40 -16.62
C LEU A 6 27.25 16.20 -16.14
N LYS A 7 26.97 15.69 -14.93
CA LYS A 7 27.63 14.48 -14.43
C LYS A 7 26.98 13.25 -15.09
N LEU A 8 27.57 12.78 -16.16
CA LEU A 8 27.25 11.48 -16.75
C LEU A 8 27.89 10.37 -15.90
N PHE A 9 27.09 9.43 -15.42
CA PHE A 9 27.58 8.24 -14.74
C PHE A 9 28.22 7.28 -15.74
N LEU A 10 29.54 7.15 -15.72
CA LEU A 10 30.28 6.12 -16.43
C LEU A 10 30.39 4.86 -15.54
N PRO A 11 30.25 3.65 -16.07
CA PRO A 11 30.27 2.42 -15.28
C PRO A 11 31.70 2.12 -14.80
N LEU A 12 31.90 2.05 -13.49
CA LEU A 12 33.07 1.45 -12.85
C LEU A 12 32.75 -0.03 -12.55
N TYR A 13 33.33 -0.93 -13.29
CA TYR A 13 33.28 -2.36 -12.99
C TYR A 13 34.12 -2.66 -11.74
N CYS A 14 33.43 -2.98 -10.63
CA CYS A 14 34.01 -3.69 -9.50
C CYS A 14 33.25 -4.99 -9.29
N ILE A 15 33.80 -6.10 -9.76
CA ILE A 15 33.37 -7.45 -9.41
C ILE A 15 33.89 -7.72 -7.99
N GLY A 16 33.07 -7.45 -6.99
CA GLY A 16 33.34 -7.75 -5.57
C GLY A 16 32.38 -8.84 -5.08
N ASN A 17 32.91 -9.80 -4.34
CA ASN A 17 32.23 -10.93 -3.69
C ASN A 17 30.86 -10.54 -3.12
N MET A 18 29.77 -11.21 -3.58
CA MET A 18 28.43 -11.10 -3.05
C MET A 18 28.33 -11.83 -1.68
N SER A 19 28.94 -11.26 -0.64
CA SER A 19 28.55 -11.58 0.74
C SER A 19 27.11 -11.09 0.95
N LYS A 20 26.26 -11.86 1.61
CA LYS A 20 24.87 -11.46 1.94
C LYS A 20 24.87 -10.07 2.58
N ARG A 21 24.43 -9.05 1.82
CA ARG A 21 24.26 -7.69 2.35
C ARG A 21 23.06 -7.69 3.28
N VAL A 22 23.26 -7.46 4.56
CA VAL A 22 22.18 -7.19 5.50
C VAL A 22 21.94 -5.69 5.50
N LEU A 23 20.77 -5.27 4.97
CA LEU A 23 20.40 -3.87 4.88
C LEU A 23 19.56 -3.50 6.11
N LYS A 24 20.02 -2.53 6.86
CA LYS A 24 19.26 -1.87 7.93
C LYS A 24 19.40 -0.37 7.82
N ALA A 25 18.31 0.35 8.05
CA ALA A 25 18.34 1.81 8.09
C ALA A 25 19.20 2.30 9.24
N ALA A 26 20.01 3.33 8.99
CA ALA A 26 20.71 4.05 10.07
C ALA A 26 19.68 4.71 10.98
N THR A 27 20.02 4.83 12.28
CA THR A 27 19.16 5.42 13.31
C THR A 27 19.88 6.56 14.03
N GLY A 28 19.13 7.38 14.77
CA GLY A 28 19.68 8.54 15.50
C GLY A 28 19.95 9.75 14.60
N ASN A 29 20.81 10.68 15.06
CA ASN A 29 20.97 12.00 14.47
C ASN A 29 22.21 12.18 13.57
N ASN A 30 22.98 11.12 13.33
CA ASN A 30 24.15 11.19 12.46
C ASN A 30 23.71 11.15 10.99
N LEU A 31 24.11 12.15 10.22
CA LEU A 31 23.85 12.24 8.78
C LEU A 31 24.98 11.59 7.98
N SER A 32 24.61 10.80 6.99
CA SER A 32 25.49 10.35 5.91
C SER A 32 25.31 11.13 4.61
N CYS A 33 24.22 11.90 4.54
CA CYS A 33 23.88 12.81 3.45
C CYS A 33 24.09 14.27 3.88
N LYS A 34 23.97 15.22 2.93
CA LYS A 34 24.14 16.66 3.17
C LYS A 34 22.96 17.31 3.89
N GLY A 35 21.80 16.66 3.96
CA GLY A 35 20.61 17.17 4.62
C GLY A 35 19.62 16.08 5.01
N TRP A 36 18.66 16.44 5.88
CA TRP A 36 17.69 15.48 6.39
C TRP A 36 16.74 14.92 5.35
N ILE A 37 16.46 15.65 4.27
CA ILE A 37 15.56 15.15 3.22
C ILE A 37 16.23 14.01 2.45
N GLN A 38 17.48 14.17 2.06
CA GLN A 38 18.29 13.15 1.40
C GLN A 38 18.51 11.95 2.31
N GLU A 39 18.87 12.20 3.57
CA GLU A 39 19.06 11.18 4.61
C GLU A 39 17.79 10.39 4.86
N ALA A 40 16.62 11.04 4.90
CA ALA A 40 15.34 10.40 5.07
C ALA A 40 15.04 9.45 3.90
N ALA A 41 15.25 9.90 2.65
CA ALA A 41 15.08 9.06 1.48
C ALA A 41 16.03 7.84 1.51
N LEU A 42 17.28 8.05 1.92
CA LEU A 42 18.27 6.99 2.07
C LEU A 42 17.86 5.97 3.14
N ARG A 43 17.48 6.42 4.34
CA ARG A 43 17.03 5.53 5.42
C ARG A 43 15.78 4.76 5.04
N MET A 44 14.84 5.40 4.37
CA MET A 44 13.63 4.73 3.90
C MET A 44 13.89 3.71 2.80
N LEU A 45 14.85 3.96 1.90
CA LEU A 45 15.32 2.97 0.92
C LEU A 45 15.90 1.72 1.61
N TYR A 46 16.76 1.91 2.63
CA TYR A 46 17.29 0.82 3.43
C TYR A 46 16.22 0.11 4.24
N ASN A 47 15.28 0.85 4.84
CA ASN A 47 14.16 0.28 5.60
C ASN A 47 13.26 -0.60 4.72
N ASN A 48 13.04 -0.23 3.46
CA ASN A 48 12.29 -1.05 2.50
C ASN A 48 12.91 -2.44 2.30
N LEU A 49 14.22 -2.55 2.48
CA LEU A 49 14.99 -3.78 2.26
C LEU A 49 15.46 -4.44 3.57
N ASP A 50 15.04 -3.91 4.72
CA ASP A 50 15.27 -4.56 6.01
C ASP A 50 14.65 -5.97 5.99
N PRO A 51 15.35 -7.02 6.44
CA PRO A 51 14.82 -8.39 6.48
C PRO A 51 13.52 -8.54 7.29
N GLU A 52 13.24 -7.63 8.23
CA GLU A 52 11.95 -7.61 8.94
C GLU A 52 10.81 -7.07 8.06
N VAL A 53 11.14 -6.28 7.03
CA VAL A 53 10.19 -5.57 6.16
C VAL A 53 10.01 -6.27 4.81
N ALA A 54 11.11 -6.57 4.11
CA ALA A 54 11.12 -7.12 2.76
C ALA A 54 10.84 -8.62 2.71
N GLU A 55 10.25 -9.08 1.59
CA GLU A 55 10.03 -10.50 1.33
C GLU A 55 11.32 -11.21 0.88
N ARG A 56 12.08 -10.59 -0.05
CA ARG A 56 13.36 -11.12 -0.57
C ARG A 56 14.35 -9.95 -0.78
N PRO A 57 14.97 -9.46 0.29
CA PRO A 57 15.88 -8.31 0.21
C PRO A 57 17.10 -8.59 -0.67
N GLU A 58 17.55 -9.83 -0.79
CA GLU A 58 18.65 -10.24 -1.65
C GLU A 58 18.37 -10.01 -3.15
N ASP A 59 17.10 -10.04 -3.55
CA ASP A 59 16.62 -9.76 -4.91
C ASP A 59 16.10 -8.32 -5.07
N LEU A 60 16.26 -7.48 -4.03
CA LEU A 60 15.67 -6.13 -3.92
C LEU A 60 14.13 -6.13 -3.92
N VAL A 61 13.50 -7.28 -3.70
CA VAL A 61 12.04 -7.45 -3.69
C VAL A 61 11.49 -7.14 -2.31
N VAL A 62 10.63 -6.14 -2.26
CA VAL A 62 10.02 -5.65 -1.03
C VAL A 62 8.74 -6.42 -0.72
N TYR A 63 7.80 -6.50 -1.66
CA TYR A 63 6.55 -7.26 -1.53
C TYR A 63 5.87 -7.53 -2.89
N GLY A 64 4.80 -8.34 -2.87
CA GLY A 64 3.91 -8.55 -4.02
C GLY A 64 4.54 -9.31 -5.18
N GLY A 65 5.42 -10.26 -4.89
CA GLY A 65 6.06 -11.14 -5.87
C GLY A 65 7.31 -10.52 -6.50
N ILE A 66 7.20 -9.40 -7.21
CA ILE A 66 8.31 -8.74 -7.93
C ILE A 66 8.44 -7.24 -7.67
N GLY A 67 7.72 -6.68 -6.69
CA GLY A 67 7.79 -5.26 -6.35
C GLY A 67 9.13 -4.87 -5.73
N LYS A 68 9.95 -4.12 -6.46
CA LYS A 68 11.34 -3.79 -6.10
C LYS A 68 11.53 -2.36 -5.62
N ALA A 69 12.53 -2.16 -4.76
CA ALA A 69 12.98 -0.84 -4.31
C ALA A 69 13.99 -0.19 -5.27
N ALA A 70 14.80 -0.99 -5.96
CA ALA A 70 15.75 -0.55 -6.97
C ALA A 70 15.84 -1.61 -8.09
N ARG A 71 16.26 -1.21 -9.30
CA ARG A 71 16.28 -2.08 -10.48
C ARG A 71 17.19 -3.29 -10.30
N ASN A 72 18.41 -3.05 -9.83
CA ASN A 72 19.45 -4.02 -9.52
C ASN A 72 20.41 -3.43 -8.48
N TRP A 73 21.36 -4.22 -8.01
CA TRP A 73 22.32 -3.80 -6.99
C TRP A 73 23.22 -2.65 -7.44
N GLU A 74 23.60 -2.59 -8.71
CA GLU A 74 24.36 -1.46 -9.26
C GLU A 74 23.54 -0.16 -9.16
N SER A 75 22.28 -0.20 -9.56
CA SER A 75 21.37 0.95 -9.43
C SER A 75 21.15 1.35 -7.97
N PHE A 76 21.04 0.37 -7.05
CA PHE A 76 20.94 0.63 -5.63
C PHE A 76 22.16 1.40 -5.11
N ASP A 77 23.38 0.92 -5.41
CA ASP A 77 24.61 1.56 -4.96
C ASP A 77 24.75 2.98 -5.54
N LEU A 78 24.34 3.18 -6.80
CA LEU A 78 24.32 4.51 -7.43
C LEU A 78 23.29 5.45 -6.80
N ILE A 79 22.10 4.94 -6.41
CA ILE A 79 21.11 5.74 -5.68
C ILE A 79 21.67 6.18 -4.32
N VAL A 80 22.28 5.25 -3.57
CA VAL A 80 22.89 5.55 -2.27
C VAL A 80 23.94 6.66 -2.42
N LYS A 81 24.87 6.50 -3.38
CA LYS A 81 25.89 7.51 -3.65
C LYS A 81 25.29 8.85 -4.06
N ALA A 82 24.29 8.84 -4.95
CA ALA A 82 23.65 10.06 -5.41
C ALA A 82 22.97 10.82 -4.25
N LEU A 83 22.26 10.12 -3.35
CA LEU A 83 21.62 10.72 -2.17
C LEU A 83 22.64 11.33 -1.19
N GLN A 84 23.80 10.70 -1.04
CA GLN A 84 24.87 11.23 -0.19
C GLN A 84 25.52 12.51 -0.75
N ASP A 85 25.63 12.59 -2.10
CA ASP A 85 26.26 13.71 -2.78
C ASP A 85 25.30 14.86 -3.12
N LEU A 86 23.96 14.62 -3.07
CA LEU A 86 22.91 15.54 -3.52
C LEU A 86 22.88 16.82 -2.69
N GLU A 87 22.86 17.98 -3.37
CA GLU A 87 22.73 19.30 -2.73
C GLU A 87 21.25 19.64 -2.41
N GLU A 88 21.06 20.69 -1.61
CA GLU A 88 19.72 21.13 -1.18
C GLU A 88 18.87 21.78 -2.31
N ASP A 89 19.47 22.15 -3.42
CA ASP A 89 18.84 22.75 -4.59
C ASP A 89 18.92 21.86 -5.85
N GLU A 90 19.23 20.58 -5.66
CA GLU A 90 19.29 19.57 -6.72
C GLU A 90 18.17 18.54 -6.58
N THR A 91 17.78 17.92 -7.68
CA THR A 91 16.79 16.83 -7.73
C THR A 91 17.36 15.62 -8.46
N LEU A 92 17.34 14.48 -7.78
CA LEU A 92 17.69 13.17 -8.34
C LEU A 92 16.49 12.59 -9.11
N LEU A 93 16.71 12.15 -10.35
CA LEU A 93 15.71 11.51 -11.19
C LEU A 93 15.91 10.00 -11.19
N ILE A 94 14.83 9.25 -10.90
CA ILE A 94 14.79 7.78 -10.89
C ILE A 94 13.80 7.28 -11.95
N GLN A 95 14.31 6.49 -12.90
CA GLN A 95 13.50 5.83 -13.92
C GLN A 95 13.50 4.31 -13.68
N SER A 96 12.34 3.77 -13.30
CA SER A 96 12.17 2.33 -12.99
C SER A 96 13.35 1.78 -12.16
N GLY A 97 13.56 2.38 -10.99
CA GLY A 97 14.58 1.98 -10.02
C GLY A 97 16.03 2.24 -10.40
N LYS A 98 16.30 2.98 -11.48
CA LYS A 98 17.64 3.38 -11.92
C LYS A 98 17.81 4.90 -11.79
N PRO A 99 18.87 5.41 -11.15
CA PRO A 99 19.19 6.83 -11.16
C PRO A 99 19.68 7.22 -12.56
N VAL A 100 19.07 8.23 -13.16
CA VAL A 100 19.34 8.63 -14.54
C VAL A 100 19.94 10.02 -14.66
N GLY A 101 19.87 10.83 -13.62
CA GLY A 101 20.48 12.16 -13.61
C GLY A 101 20.16 12.95 -12.35
N ILE A 102 20.92 14.01 -12.14
CA ILE A 102 20.71 15.05 -11.12
C ILE A 102 20.60 16.38 -11.85
N LEU A 103 19.53 17.11 -11.60
CA LEU A 103 19.26 18.40 -12.21
C LEU A 103 19.16 19.51 -11.14
N PRO A 104 19.64 20.73 -11.43
CA PRO A 104 19.45 21.87 -10.57
C PRO A 104 17.96 22.22 -10.51
N THR A 105 17.47 22.49 -9.29
CA THR A 105 16.12 22.94 -9.02
C THR A 105 16.13 24.10 -8.03
N HIS A 106 15.44 23.97 -6.91
CA HIS A 106 15.46 24.93 -5.82
C HIS A 106 15.17 24.23 -4.50
N LYS A 107 15.48 24.84 -3.36
CA LYS A 107 15.39 24.23 -2.03
C LYS A 107 14.01 23.67 -1.66
N ASP A 108 12.94 24.22 -2.20
CA ASP A 108 11.57 23.72 -1.97
C ASP A 108 11.16 22.60 -2.93
N ALA A 109 11.93 22.32 -3.99
CA ALA A 109 11.63 21.22 -4.90
C ALA A 109 11.85 19.85 -4.25
N PRO A 110 11.19 18.79 -4.71
CA PRO A 110 11.50 17.44 -4.29
C PRO A 110 12.98 17.09 -4.52
N ARG A 111 13.61 16.46 -3.53
CA ARG A 111 15.00 15.96 -3.71
C ARG A 111 15.06 14.74 -4.61
N VAL A 112 13.95 14.00 -4.72
CA VAL A 112 13.86 12.83 -5.61
C VAL A 112 12.52 12.86 -6.36
N ILE A 113 12.57 12.61 -7.66
CA ILE A 113 11.40 12.39 -8.51
C ILE A 113 11.55 11.01 -9.14
N ILE A 114 10.52 10.18 -8.98
CA ILE A 114 10.53 8.77 -9.37
C ILE A 114 9.41 8.52 -10.39
N SER A 115 9.72 7.78 -11.45
CA SER A 115 8.73 7.20 -12.34
C SER A 115 9.02 5.72 -12.52
N ASN A 116 8.05 4.86 -12.19
CA ASN A 116 8.23 3.41 -12.21
C ASN A 116 7.22 2.73 -13.13
N SER A 117 7.69 1.77 -13.91
CA SER A 117 6.89 0.83 -14.69
C SER A 117 5.95 1.49 -15.71
N MET A 118 6.14 2.77 -16.02
CA MET A 118 5.25 3.48 -16.93
C MET A 118 5.43 2.99 -18.37
N LEU A 119 4.34 2.52 -18.96
CA LEU A 119 4.23 2.13 -20.36
C LEU A 119 3.18 2.99 -21.05
N VAL A 120 3.39 3.25 -22.34
CA VAL A 120 2.35 3.87 -23.19
C VAL A 120 1.15 2.91 -23.24
N PRO A 121 -0.11 3.38 -23.13
CA PRO A 121 -1.27 2.53 -22.88
C PRO A 121 -1.41 1.30 -23.77
N LYS A 122 -1.16 1.43 -25.09
CA LYS A 122 -1.23 0.30 -26.02
C LYS A 122 -0.24 -0.84 -25.73
N TRP A 123 0.88 -0.53 -25.08
CA TRP A 123 1.94 -1.48 -24.68
C TRP A 123 1.88 -1.83 -23.19
N ALA A 124 0.88 -1.36 -22.47
CA ALA A 124 0.75 -1.56 -21.04
C ALA A 124 0.17 -2.95 -20.72
N ASN A 125 0.95 -3.98 -20.91
CA ASN A 125 0.65 -5.38 -20.60
C ASN A 125 1.87 -6.12 -20.05
N TRP A 126 1.65 -7.28 -19.45
CA TRP A 126 2.72 -8.07 -18.83
C TRP A 126 3.75 -8.58 -19.83
N GLU A 127 3.36 -8.94 -21.04
CA GLU A 127 4.28 -9.43 -22.09
C GLU A 127 5.33 -8.36 -22.40
N THR A 128 4.89 -7.15 -22.76
CA THR A 128 5.78 -6.02 -23.04
C THR A 128 6.64 -5.67 -21.82
N PHE A 129 6.03 -5.68 -20.62
CA PHE A 129 6.77 -5.40 -19.39
C PHE A 129 7.90 -6.40 -19.18
N HIS A 130 7.65 -7.71 -19.26
CA HIS A 130 8.66 -8.75 -19.04
C HIS A 130 9.77 -8.71 -20.10
N GLU A 131 9.43 -8.41 -21.35
CA GLU A 131 10.43 -8.21 -22.40
C GLU A 131 11.39 -7.06 -22.06
N LEU A 132 10.86 -5.93 -21.60
CA LEU A 132 11.67 -4.76 -21.23
C LEU A 132 12.44 -4.95 -19.93
N ASP A 133 11.86 -5.63 -18.94
CA ASP A 133 12.53 -5.99 -17.69
C ASP A 133 13.71 -6.93 -17.95
N LYS A 134 13.53 -7.95 -18.79
CA LYS A 134 14.61 -8.86 -19.24
C LYS A 134 15.75 -8.13 -19.96
N LYS A 135 15.44 -7.04 -20.67
CA LYS A 135 16.44 -6.17 -21.31
C LYS A 135 17.09 -5.17 -20.32
N GLY A 136 16.71 -5.18 -19.04
CA GLY A 136 17.20 -4.25 -18.02
C GLY A 136 16.71 -2.81 -18.20
N LEU A 137 15.60 -2.59 -18.90
CA LEU A 137 15.04 -1.27 -19.20
C LEU A 137 13.95 -0.83 -18.22
N MET A 138 13.34 -1.77 -17.53
CA MET A 138 12.27 -1.54 -16.56
C MET A 138 12.49 -2.28 -15.24
N MET A 139 11.67 -1.95 -14.27
CA MET A 139 11.53 -2.60 -12.97
C MET A 139 10.09 -2.46 -12.54
N TYR A 140 9.51 -3.49 -11.92
CA TYR A 140 8.20 -3.36 -11.27
C TYR A 140 8.37 -2.66 -9.92
N GLY A 141 8.30 -1.35 -9.93
CA GLY A 141 8.36 -0.51 -8.74
C GLY A 141 6.98 -0.39 -8.10
N GLN A 142 6.45 -1.51 -7.59
CA GLN A 142 5.11 -1.58 -7.06
C GLN A 142 4.91 -0.58 -5.92
N MET A 143 4.05 0.42 -6.13
CA MET A 143 3.54 1.34 -5.13
C MET A 143 4.61 1.82 -4.12
N THR A 144 4.38 1.58 -2.83
CA THR A 144 5.26 1.99 -1.73
C THR A 144 6.62 1.30 -1.71
N ALA A 145 6.78 0.17 -2.39
CA ALA A 145 8.09 -0.46 -2.60
C ALA A 145 9.00 0.42 -3.46
N GLY A 146 8.51 0.84 -4.62
CA GLY A 146 9.26 1.66 -5.58
C GLY A 146 9.39 3.13 -5.19
N SER A 147 8.62 3.62 -4.23
CA SER A 147 8.69 4.99 -3.67
C SER A 147 9.31 5.07 -2.29
N TRP A 148 9.85 3.99 -1.79
CA TRP A 148 10.58 3.92 -0.52
C TRP A 148 9.78 4.42 0.70
N ILE A 149 8.51 4.05 0.78
CA ILE A 149 7.62 4.39 1.91
C ILE A 149 6.87 3.16 2.46
N TYR A 150 7.21 1.96 2.00
CA TYR A 150 6.71 0.74 2.60
C TYR A 150 7.36 0.51 3.96
N ILE A 151 6.55 0.21 4.96
CA ILE A 151 6.95 0.06 6.36
C ILE A 151 6.56 -1.30 6.93
N GLY A 152 6.45 -2.31 6.08
CA GLY A 152 5.96 -3.62 6.46
C GLY A 152 4.44 -3.69 6.55
N SER A 153 3.93 -4.82 7.00
CA SER A 153 2.48 -5.06 7.16
C SER A 153 1.82 -4.10 8.15
N GLN A 154 2.58 -3.47 9.05
CA GLN A 154 2.08 -2.42 9.95
C GLN A 154 1.48 -1.22 9.19
N GLY A 155 1.92 -0.96 7.95
CA GLY A 155 1.46 0.16 7.14
C GLY A 155 0.11 -0.04 6.45
N ILE A 156 -0.44 -1.26 6.46
CA ILE A 156 -1.74 -1.58 5.84
C ILE A 156 -2.82 -1.95 6.86
N VAL A 157 -2.43 -2.25 8.11
CA VAL A 157 -3.35 -2.83 9.11
C VAL A 157 -4.57 -1.96 9.35
N GLN A 158 -4.41 -0.63 9.43
CA GLN A 158 -5.56 0.23 9.71
C GLN A 158 -6.56 0.25 8.55
N GLY A 159 -6.12 0.37 7.30
CA GLY A 159 -7.03 0.33 6.15
C GLY A 159 -7.81 -0.98 6.10
N THR A 160 -7.15 -2.08 6.45
CA THR A 160 -7.78 -3.39 6.57
C THR A 160 -8.74 -3.42 7.75
N TYR A 161 -8.35 -2.89 8.91
CA TYR A 161 -9.22 -2.74 10.07
C TYR A 161 -10.46 -1.89 9.77
N GLU A 162 -10.30 -0.71 9.14
CA GLU A 162 -11.43 0.15 8.76
C GLU A 162 -12.41 -0.56 7.83
N THR A 163 -11.92 -1.38 6.90
CA THR A 163 -12.75 -2.19 6.01
C THR A 163 -13.58 -3.21 6.78
N PHE A 164 -12.95 -4.00 7.66
CA PHE A 164 -13.67 -4.99 8.47
C PHE A 164 -14.56 -4.34 9.54
N ALA A 165 -14.15 -3.22 10.12
CA ALA A 165 -14.97 -2.47 11.07
C ALA A 165 -16.22 -1.89 10.41
N GLU A 166 -16.12 -1.38 9.18
CA GLU A 166 -17.27 -0.90 8.43
C GLU A 166 -18.17 -2.05 7.98
N ALA A 167 -17.59 -3.19 7.54
CA ALA A 167 -18.37 -4.40 7.27
C ALA A 167 -19.11 -4.88 8.53
N ALA A 168 -18.45 -4.87 9.69
CA ALA A 168 -19.08 -5.19 10.97
C ALA A 168 -20.25 -4.23 11.29
N ARG A 169 -20.05 -2.93 11.05
CA ARG A 169 -21.09 -1.91 11.29
C ARG A 169 -22.31 -2.10 10.39
N GLN A 170 -22.09 -2.38 9.10
CA GLN A 170 -23.19 -2.52 8.14
C GLN A 170 -23.97 -3.81 8.31
N HIS A 171 -23.30 -4.92 8.68
CA HIS A 171 -23.88 -6.26 8.59
C HIS A 171 -24.04 -6.97 9.94
N PHE A 172 -23.26 -6.60 10.98
CA PHE A 172 -23.17 -7.35 12.24
C PHE A 172 -23.30 -6.49 13.50
N GLY A 173 -23.93 -5.31 13.42
CA GLY A 173 -24.18 -4.47 14.59
C GLY A 173 -22.93 -3.84 15.21
N GLY A 174 -21.82 -3.76 14.47
CA GLY A 174 -20.58 -3.05 14.87
C GLY A 174 -19.47 -3.92 15.45
N SER A 175 -19.63 -5.25 15.49
CA SER A 175 -18.59 -6.20 15.92
C SER A 175 -18.66 -7.47 15.08
N LEU A 176 -17.50 -8.10 14.82
CA LEU A 176 -17.42 -9.42 14.19
C LEU A 176 -17.44 -10.58 15.21
N LYS A 177 -17.80 -10.30 16.46
CA LYS A 177 -17.91 -11.34 17.49
C LYS A 177 -18.91 -12.42 17.08
N GLY A 178 -18.48 -13.69 17.09
CA GLY A 178 -19.31 -14.82 16.69
C GLY A 178 -19.48 -14.95 15.17
N THR A 179 -18.60 -14.31 14.36
CA THR A 179 -18.57 -14.47 12.91
C THR A 179 -17.29 -15.16 12.46
N LEU A 180 -17.36 -15.78 11.28
CA LEU A 180 -16.23 -16.40 10.56
C LEU A 180 -15.94 -15.60 9.29
N SER A 181 -14.75 -15.02 9.21
CA SER A 181 -14.19 -14.42 8.00
C SER A 181 -13.21 -15.38 7.34
N VAL A 182 -13.36 -15.60 6.04
CA VAL A 182 -12.44 -16.44 5.24
C VAL A 182 -11.72 -15.58 4.23
N THR A 183 -10.40 -15.81 4.08
CA THR A 183 -9.55 -15.09 3.14
C THR A 183 -8.37 -15.94 2.68
N ALA A 184 -7.54 -15.41 1.78
CA ALA A 184 -6.28 -16.03 1.38
C ALA A 184 -5.18 -15.00 1.13
N GLY A 185 -3.93 -15.50 1.18
CA GLY A 185 -2.73 -14.70 1.00
C GLY A 185 -2.24 -14.06 2.29
N LEU A 186 -1.09 -14.54 2.79
CA LEU A 186 -0.43 -14.02 3.99
C LEU A 186 0.91 -13.33 3.69
N GLY A 187 1.05 -12.82 2.46
CA GLY A 187 2.16 -11.97 2.03
C GLY A 187 2.17 -10.60 2.73
N GLY A 188 2.98 -9.66 2.22
CA GLY A 188 3.17 -8.33 2.83
C GLY A 188 1.88 -7.58 3.10
N MET A 189 0.92 -7.64 2.18
CA MET A 189 -0.37 -6.96 2.27
C MET A 189 -1.45 -7.83 2.95
N GLY A 190 -1.69 -9.03 2.42
CA GLY A 190 -2.73 -9.93 2.93
C GLY A 190 -2.52 -10.40 4.37
N GLY A 191 -1.26 -10.43 4.81
CA GLY A 191 -0.91 -10.77 6.18
C GLY A 191 -1.50 -9.86 7.25
N ALA A 192 -2.04 -8.68 6.90
CA ALA A 192 -2.74 -7.80 7.82
C ALA A 192 -4.18 -8.23 8.13
N GLN A 193 -4.81 -9.04 7.26
CA GLN A 193 -6.23 -9.38 7.40
C GLN A 193 -6.55 -10.18 8.67
N PRO A 194 -5.79 -11.22 9.06
CA PRO A 194 -6.09 -11.97 10.29
C PRO A 194 -6.09 -11.08 11.54
N LEU A 195 -5.11 -10.18 11.66
CA LEU A 195 -5.04 -9.24 12.77
C LEU A 195 -6.23 -8.28 12.75
N ALA A 196 -6.58 -7.70 11.60
CA ALA A 196 -7.70 -6.78 11.46
C ALA A 196 -9.04 -7.41 11.85
N VAL A 197 -9.30 -8.65 11.42
CA VAL A 197 -10.50 -9.41 11.80
C VAL A 197 -10.56 -9.62 13.31
N THR A 198 -9.44 -10.04 13.93
CA THR A 198 -9.40 -10.27 15.38
C THR A 198 -9.43 -8.97 16.19
N MET A 199 -9.00 -7.83 15.63
CA MET A 199 -9.22 -6.49 16.21
C MET A 199 -10.70 -6.08 16.19
N CYS A 200 -11.49 -6.64 15.29
CA CYS A 200 -12.95 -6.50 15.25
C CYS A 200 -13.69 -7.61 16.02
N ASP A 201 -12.99 -8.39 16.85
CA ASP A 201 -13.46 -9.50 17.69
C ASP A 201 -13.92 -10.75 16.93
N GLY A 202 -13.60 -10.87 15.62
CA GLY A 202 -13.99 -11.98 14.76
C GLY A 202 -13.04 -13.18 14.78
N VAL A 203 -13.45 -14.25 14.08
CA VAL A 203 -12.61 -15.40 13.74
C VAL A 203 -12.17 -15.27 12.28
N CYS A 204 -10.87 -15.44 12.01
CA CYS A 204 -10.29 -15.44 10.67
C CYS A 204 -9.73 -16.81 10.32
N LEU A 205 -10.09 -17.34 9.14
CA LEU A 205 -9.48 -18.52 8.54
C LEU A 205 -8.82 -18.09 7.23
N ALA A 206 -7.49 -18.18 7.15
CA ALA A 206 -6.69 -17.67 6.04
C ALA A 206 -5.88 -18.77 5.37
N ALA A 207 -6.13 -19.02 4.07
CA ALA A 207 -5.34 -19.95 3.27
C ALA A 207 -4.02 -19.33 2.80
N GLU A 208 -2.93 -20.09 2.85
CA GLU A 208 -1.62 -19.69 2.32
C GLU A 208 -0.86 -20.94 1.85
N MET A 209 -0.28 -20.87 0.65
CA MET A 209 0.50 -21.97 0.06
C MET A 209 1.92 -22.06 0.63
N VAL A 210 2.45 -20.96 1.14
CA VAL A 210 3.86 -20.82 1.52
C VAL A 210 4.01 -20.81 3.04
N GLU A 211 4.53 -21.89 3.60
CA GLU A 211 4.59 -22.09 5.05
C GLU A 211 5.35 -21.00 5.81
N TRP A 212 6.48 -20.51 5.26
CA TRP A 212 7.26 -19.49 5.95
C TRP A 212 6.49 -18.18 6.11
N ARG A 213 5.55 -17.85 5.20
CA ARG A 213 4.68 -16.69 5.34
C ARG A 213 3.76 -16.81 6.53
N ILE A 214 3.15 -17.99 6.73
CA ILE A 214 2.31 -18.27 7.92
C ILE A 214 3.15 -18.09 9.19
N LYS A 215 4.34 -18.71 9.26
CA LYS A 215 5.25 -18.62 10.41
C LYS A 215 5.64 -17.18 10.70
N LYS A 216 6.01 -16.40 9.65
CA LYS A 216 6.35 -14.97 9.79
C LYS A 216 5.19 -14.16 10.39
N ARG A 217 3.92 -14.47 10.05
CA ARG A 217 2.75 -13.78 10.63
C ARG A 217 2.53 -14.14 12.09
N ILE A 218 2.81 -15.37 12.49
CA ILE A 218 2.76 -15.78 13.90
C ILE A 218 3.87 -15.08 14.70
N GLU A 219 5.10 -15.11 14.22
CA GLU A 219 6.25 -14.45 14.85
C GLU A 219 6.03 -12.94 15.04
N THR A 220 5.44 -12.29 14.05
CA THR A 220 5.13 -10.86 14.09
C THR A 220 3.77 -10.53 14.73
N ARG A 221 3.06 -11.52 15.28
CA ARG A 221 1.78 -11.40 16.00
C ARG A 221 0.59 -10.91 15.15
N TYR A 222 0.63 -11.17 13.83
CA TYR A 222 -0.47 -10.89 12.91
C TYR A 222 -1.44 -12.08 12.78
N LEU A 223 -0.99 -13.28 13.16
CA LEU A 223 -1.72 -14.53 13.10
C LEU A 223 -1.50 -15.30 14.41
N ASP A 224 -2.54 -15.95 14.92
CA ASP A 224 -2.47 -16.65 16.21
C ASP A 224 -1.93 -18.06 16.09
N VAL A 225 -2.48 -18.89 15.16
CA VAL A 225 -2.13 -20.30 15.03
C VAL A 225 -2.05 -20.77 13.57
N MET A 226 -1.37 -21.90 13.35
CA MET A 226 -1.26 -22.56 12.05
C MET A 226 -1.88 -23.96 12.10
N SER A 227 -2.52 -24.38 11.00
CA SER A 227 -2.89 -25.80 10.74
C SER A 227 -2.36 -26.23 9.38
N ARG A 228 -2.06 -27.52 9.24
CA ARG A 228 -1.75 -28.18 7.96
C ARG A 228 -2.93 -29.04 7.45
N ASP A 229 -3.98 -29.14 8.25
CA ASP A 229 -5.18 -29.90 7.96
C ASP A 229 -6.37 -28.96 7.85
N ILE A 230 -7.05 -28.99 6.71
CA ILE A 230 -8.17 -28.09 6.40
C ILE A 230 -9.35 -28.37 7.34
N ASP A 231 -9.68 -29.64 7.59
CA ASP A 231 -10.80 -30.00 8.45
C ASP A 231 -10.56 -29.57 9.89
N GLN A 232 -9.35 -29.82 10.40
CA GLN A 232 -8.96 -29.36 11.73
C GLN A 232 -9.03 -27.82 11.85
N ALA A 233 -8.58 -27.10 10.82
CA ALA A 233 -8.64 -25.63 10.80
C ALA A 233 -10.09 -25.12 10.82
N ILE A 234 -10.97 -25.73 10.01
CA ILE A 234 -12.40 -25.41 9.96
C ILE A 234 -13.06 -25.70 11.32
N ASP A 235 -12.82 -26.86 11.92
CA ASP A 235 -13.41 -27.23 13.22
C ASP A 235 -12.97 -26.27 14.33
N LEU A 236 -11.68 -25.88 14.34
CA LEU A 236 -11.14 -24.91 15.29
C LEU A 236 -11.78 -23.54 15.10
N ALA A 237 -11.97 -23.10 13.85
CA ALA A 237 -12.62 -21.82 13.53
C ALA A 237 -14.09 -21.81 13.96
N LEU A 238 -14.84 -22.89 13.68
CA LEU A 238 -16.25 -23.01 14.06
C LEU A 238 -16.41 -23.06 15.59
N LYS A 239 -15.52 -23.75 16.29
CA LYS A 239 -15.51 -23.77 17.75
C LYS A 239 -15.27 -22.37 18.32
N ALA A 240 -14.27 -21.65 17.84
CA ALA A 240 -13.98 -20.29 18.27
C ALA A 240 -15.17 -19.34 17.98
N LYS A 241 -15.80 -19.46 16.79
CA LYS A 241 -17.03 -18.73 16.42
C LYS A 241 -18.17 -19.00 17.42
N ALA A 242 -18.46 -20.26 17.72
CA ALA A 242 -19.52 -20.66 18.64
C ALA A 242 -19.28 -20.15 20.07
N GLU A 243 -18.03 -20.12 20.51
CA GLU A 243 -17.63 -19.61 21.82
C GLU A 243 -17.53 -18.06 21.85
N GLY A 244 -17.72 -17.37 20.74
CA GLY A 244 -17.56 -15.92 20.61
C GLY A 244 -16.14 -15.43 20.91
N LYS A 245 -15.15 -16.29 20.70
CA LYS A 245 -13.72 -16.00 20.87
C LYS A 245 -13.16 -15.41 19.58
N ARG A 246 -12.24 -14.44 19.70
CA ARG A 246 -11.40 -13.98 18.58
C ARG A 246 -10.26 -14.98 18.37
N LEU A 247 -10.04 -15.39 17.11
CA LEU A 247 -8.97 -16.31 16.75
C LEU A 247 -8.64 -16.15 15.26
N SER A 248 -7.38 -16.16 14.92
CA SER A 248 -6.91 -16.21 13.54
C SER A 248 -6.11 -17.47 13.28
N ILE A 249 -6.46 -18.18 12.19
CA ILE A 249 -5.92 -19.48 11.83
C ILE A 249 -5.38 -19.38 10.41
N GLY A 250 -4.08 -19.61 10.23
CA GLY A 250 -3.47 -19.83 8.92
C GLY A 250 -3.52 -21.30 8.56
N VAL A 251 -4.07 -21.64 7.41
CA VAL A 251 -4.09 -23.02 6.93
C VAL A 251 -3.20 -23.16 5.70
N LEU A 252 -2.30 -24.16 5.71
CA LEU A 252 -1.37 -24.42 4.62
C LEU A 252 -2.08 -25.21 3.51
N CYS A 253 -2.72 -24.48 2.59
CA CYS A 253 -3.45 -25.05 1.46
C CYS A 253 -3.68 -24.01 0.37
N ASN A 254 -4.14 -24.45 -0.81
CA ASN A 254 -4.73 -23.56 -1.80
C ASN A 254 -6.10 -23.06 -1.31
N ILE A 255 -6.43 -21.83 -1.64
CA ILE A 255 -7.74 -21.26 -1.27
C ILE A 255 -8.90 -22.02 -1.91
N VAL A 256 -8.72 -22.54 -3.13
CA VAL A 256 -9.74 -23.34 -3.82
C VAL A 256 -10.08 -24.57 -2.99
N ASP A 257 -9.08 -25.31 -2.50
CA ASP A 257 -9.29 -26.51 -1.66
C ASP A 257 -10.08 -26.15 -0.38
N LEU A 258 -9.77 -25.01 0.24
CA LEU A 258 -10.48 -24.53 1.42
C LEU A 258 -11.95 -24.19 1.12
N LEU A 259 -12.21 -23.45 0.02
CA LEU A 259 -13.57 -23.06 -0.35
C LEU A 259 -14.41 -24.27 -0.77
N GLU A 260 -13.86 -25.20 -1.55
CA GLU A 260 -14.52 -26.47 -1.90
C GLU A 260 -14.88 -27.25 -0.64
N ARG A 261 -13.93 -27.38 0.30
CA ARG A 261 -14.18 -28.12 1.55
C ARG A 261 -15.26 -27.48 2.42
N LEU A 262 -15.32 -26.15 2.48
CA LEU A 262 -16.42 -25.44 3.15
C LEU A 262 -17.78 -25.74 2.47
N ILE A 263 -17.82 -25.75 1.14
CA ILE A 263 -19.02 -26.04 0.35
C ILE A 263 -19.48 -27.50 0.57
N GLU A 264 -18.56 -28.48 0.52
CA GLU A 264 -18.82 -29.90 0.78
C GLU A 264 -19.39 -30.15 2.18
N ARG A 265 -18.86 -29.43 3.17
CA ARG A 265 -19.34 -29.51 4.56
C ARG A 265 -20.60 -28.68 4.83
N ASN A 266 -21.15 -28.02 3.79
CA ASN A 266 -22.30 -27.12 3.89
C ASN A 266 -22.09 -25.99 4.91
N ILE A 267 -20.87 -25.43 4.95
CA ILE A 267 -20.48 -24.32 5.81
C ILE A 267 -20.40 -23.06 4.96
N THR A 268 -21.14 -22.02 5.36
CA THR A 268 -21.08 -20.69 4.73
C THR A 268 -20.39 -19.72 5.69
N PRO A 269 -19.26 -19.10 5.31
CA PRO A 269 -18.64 -18.06 6.10
C PRO A 269 -19.53 -16.82 6.18
N ASP A 270 -19.42 -16.04 7.23
CA ASP A 270 -20.15 -14.78 7.36
C ASP A 270 -19.57 -13.69 6.45
N LEU A 271 -18.23 -13.64 6.35
CA LEU A 271 -17.48 -12.79 5.41
C LEU A 271 -16.52 -13.62 4.57
N LEU A 272 -16.39 -13.30 3.29
CA LEU A 272 -15.43 -13.92 2.38
C LEU A 272 -14.76 -12.86 1.53
N THR A 273 -13.44 -12.88 1.51
CA THR A 273 -12.61 -12.02 0.66
C THR A 273 -11.34 -12.73 0.21
N ASP A 274 -10.48 -12.05 -0.54
CA ASP A 274 -9.20 -12.58 -1.00
C ASP A 274 -8.14 -11.48 -1.13
N GLN A 275 -6.91 -11.81 -0.76
CA GLN A 275 -5.75 -10.93 -0.99
C GLN A 275 -4.50 -11.72 -1.43
N THR A 276 -4.70 -12.78 -2.19
CA THR A 276 -3.62 -13.43 -2.95
C THR A 276 -2.99 -12.45 -3.93
N SER A 277 -1.78 -12.71 -4.42
CA SER A 277 -1.14 -11.86 -5.43
C SER A 277 -1.63 -12.19 -6.84
N ALA A 278 -2.96 -12.17 -7.05
CA ALA A 278 -3.61 -12.52 -8.33
C ALA A 278 -3.30 -11.55 -9.48
N HIS A 279 -2.75 -10.36 -9.19
CA HIS A 279 -2.31 -9.39 -10.19
C HIS A 279 -1.14 -9.88 -11.05
N ASP A 280 -0.36 -10.85 -10.58
CA ASP A 280 0.74 -11.48 -11.31
C ASP A 280 0.51 -13.00 -11.37
N PRO A 281 -0.04 -13.51 -12.47
CA PRO A 281 -0.31 -14.95 -12.63
C PRO A 281 0.95 -15.82 -12.60
N LEU A 282 2.11 -15.29 -12.96
CA LEU A 282 3.37 -16.04 -13.00
C LEU A 282 4.05 -16.10 -11.63
N ASN A 283 4.24 -14.95 -10.97
CA ASN A 283 5.08 -14.88 -9.77
C ASN A 283 4.28 -14.75 -8.47
N GLY A 284 3.00 -14.42 -8.56
CA GLY A 284 2.18 -14.05 -7.41
C GLY A 284 1.15 -15.09 -6.99
N TYR A 285 0.58 -15.84 -7.92
CA TYR A 285 -0.53 -16.76 -7.66
C TYR A 285 -0.10 -18.23 -7.81
N TYR A 286 -0.67 -19.12 -7.00
CA TYR A 286 -0.39 -20.56 -7.03
C TYR A 286 -1.57 -21.33 -7.65
N PRO A 287 -1.35 -22.15 -8.70
CA PRO A 287 -2.37 -23.03 -9.26
C PRO A 287 -2.85 -24.08 -8.25
N GLU A 288 -4.13 -24.45 -8.33
CA GLU A 288 -4.69 -25.57 -7.57
C GLU A 288 -4.05 -26.91 -7.97
N GLY A 289 -4.07 -27.88 -7.06
CA GLY A 289 -3.57 -29.25 -7.30
C GLY A 289 -2.04 -29.38 -7.39
N LEU A 290 -1.28 -28.32 -7.15
CA LEU A 290 0.19 -28.34 -7.15
C LEU A 290 0.74 -28.06 -5.74
N ALA A 291 1.71 -28.88 -5.32
CA ALA A 291 2.52 -28.55 -4.15
C ALA A 291 3.46 -27.37 -4.45
N GLU A 292 3.87 -26.61 -3.42
CA GLU A 292 4.71 -25.40 -3.55
C GLU A 292 5.95 -25.66 -4.40
N GLU A 293 6.71 -26.74 -4.12
CA GLU A 293 7.97 -27.05 -4.82
C GLU A 293 7.75 -27.40 -6.30
N VAL A 294 6.63 -28.08 -6.61
CA VAL A 294 6.26 -28.43 -7.99
C VAL A 294 5.85 -27.17 -8.75
N ALA A 295 5.06 -26.30 -8.13
CA ALA A 295 4.65 -25.02 -8.67
C ALA A 295 5.86 -24.13 -8.96
N ASP A 296 6.81 -24.01 -8.02
CA ASP A 296 8.03 -23.21 -8.18
C ASP A 296 8.97 -23.76 -9.27
N SER A 297 9.05 -25.07 -9.43
CA SER A 297 9.79 -25.71 -10.53
C SER A 297 9.13 -25.43 -11.87
N MET A 298 7.81 -25.61 -11.98
CA MET A 298 7.03 -25.38 -13.22
C MET A 298 7.09 -23.93 -13.65
N ARG A 299 7.03 -22.97 -12.71
CA ARG A 299 7.16 -21.53 -12.98
C ARG A 299 8.42 -21.20 -13.76
N LYS A 300 9.51 -21.90 -13.48
CA LYS A 300 10.82 -21.71 -14.13
C LYS A 300 10.94 -22.46 -15.45
N SER A 301 10.45 -23.70 -15.50
CA SER A 301 10.64 -24.60 -16.64
C SER A 301 9.55 -24.47 -17.72
N GLU A 302 8.30 -24.17 -17.32
CA GLU A 302 7.12 -24.12 -18.18
C GLU A 302 6.24 -22.87 -17.85
N PRO A 303 6.78 -21.63 -17.96
CA PRO A 303 6.10 -20.42 -17.47
C PRO A 303 4.73 -20.17 -18.13
N GLU A 304 4.59 -20.42 -19.42
CA GLU A 304 3.29 -20.26 -20.12
C GLU A 304 2.22 -21.22 -19.61
N LYS A 305 2.60 -22.48 -19.37
CA LYS A 305 1.70 -23.48 -18.81
C LYS A 305 1.32 -23.12 -17.38
N TYR A 306 2.29 -22.65 -16.57
CA TYR A 306 2.05 -22.17 -15.22
C TYR A 306 1.03 -21.02 -15.19
N VAL A 307 1.21 -20.01 -16.04
CA VAL A 307 0.29 -18.86 -16.16
C VAL A 307 -1.12 -19.35 -16.52
N ASN A 308 -1.26 -20.27 -17.46
CA ASN A 308 -2.56 -20.82 -17.84
C ASN A 308 -3.26 -21.53 -16.67
N LEU A 309 -2.54 -22.39 -15.93
CA LEU A 309 -3.07 -23.04 -14.74
C LEU A 309 -3.46 -22.04 -13.64
N SER A 310 -2.66 -21.01 -13.43
CA SER A 310 -2.97 -19.94 -12.48
C SER A 310 -4.27 -19.21 -12.86
N LEU A 311 -4.44 -18.87 -14.13
CA LEU A 311 -5.63 -18.20 -14.62
C LEU A 311 -6.89 -19.09 -14.56
N ASP A 312 -6.75 -20.41 -14.82
CA ASP A 312 -7.84 -21.38 -14.65
C ASP A 312 -8.26 -21.46 -13.18
N THR A 313 -7.29 -21.53 -12.28
CA THR A 313 -7.53 -21.56 -10.83
C THR A 313 -8.18 -20.26 -10.33
N MET A 314 -7.75 -19.09 -10.82
CA MET A 314 -8.39 -17.80 -10.49
C MET A 314 -9.87 -17.77 -10.92
N ALA A 315 -10.17 -18.30 -12.11
CA ALA A 315 -11.56 -18.39 -12.58
C ALA A 315 -12.39 -19.35 -11.70
N HIS A 316 -11.83 -20.46 -11.27
CA HIS A 316 -12.46 -21.39 -10.34
C HIS A 316 -12.68 -20.76 -8.98
N HIS A 317 -11.67 -20.09 -8.43
CA HIS A 317 -11.75 -19.35 -7.18
C HIS A 317 -12.91 -18.34 -7.17
N VAL A 318 -13.02 -17.50 -8.22
CA VAL A 318 -14.13 -16.53 -8.34
C VAL A 318 -15.49 -17.23 -8.39
N LYS A 319 -15.63 -18.36 -9.10
CA LYS A 319 -16.87 -19.13 -9.14
C LYS A 319 -17.27 -19.66 -7.76
N LEU A 320 -16.32 -20.15 -6.98
CA LEU A 320 -16.57 -20.61 -5.61
C LEU A 320 -16.97 -19.47 -4.68
N MET A 321 -16.32 -18.29 -4.80
CA MET A 321 -16.73 -17.09 -4.07
C MET A 321 -18.18 -16.69 -4.40
N ILE A 322 -18.58 -16.72 -5.67
CA ILE A 322 -19.96 -16.44 -6.13
C ILE A 322 -20.94 -17.50 -5.59
N GLU A 323 -20.54 -18.77 -5.56
CA GLU A 323 -21.38 -19.83 -5.00
C GLU A 323 -21.61 -19.62 -3.50
N LEU A 324 -20.58 -19.27 -2.74
CA LEU A 324 -20.72 -18.95 -1.32
C LEU A 324 -21.53 -17.68 -1.08
N GLN A 325 -21.43 -16.68 -1.97
CA GLN A 325 -22.29 -15.50 -1.94
C GLN A 325 -23.78 -15.88 -2.08
N LYS A 326 -24.11 -16.77 -3.03
CA LYS A 326 -25.48 -17.27 -3.21
C LYS A 326 -26.00 -18.03 -2.00
N ARG A 327 -25.10 -18.65 -1.22
CA ARG A 327 -25.42 -19.34 0.05
C ARG A 327 -25.56 -18.39 1.24
N GLY A 328 -25.31 -17.07 1.05
CA GLY A 328 -25.53 -16.07 2.06
C GLY A 328 -24.24 -15.45 2.66
N ALA A 329 -23.06 -15.81 2.17
CA ALA A 329 -21.84 -15.12 2.56
C ALA A 329 -21.85 -13.67 2.07
N ILE A 330 -21.36 -12.74 2.88
CA ILE A 330 -21.05 -11.39 2.46
C ILE A 330 -19.67 -11.42 1.80
N VAL A 331 -19.64 -11.23 0.48
CA VAL A 331 -18.43 -11.35 -0.33
C VAL A 331 -18.00 -9.99 -0.85
N PHE A 332 -16.70 -9.68 -0.76
CA PHE A 332 -16.10 -8.50 -1.37
C PHE A 332 -14.67 -8.78 -1.84
N ASP A 333 -14.26 -8.10 -2.91
CA ASP A 333 -12.89 -8.15 -3.44
C ASP A 333 -12.00 -7.16 -2.67
N TYR A 334 -10.84 -7.62 -2.20
CA TYR A 334 -9.87 -6.73 -1.53
C TYR A 334 -8.85 -6.08 -2.50
N GLY A 335 -9.09 -6.19 -3.81
CA GLY A 335 -8.40 -5.38 -4.81
C GLY A 335 -7.06 -5.93 -5.28
N ASN A 336 -7.02 -7.22 -5.59
CA ASN A 336 -5.85 -7.87 -6.20
C ASN A 336 -6.02 -8.20 -7.70
N ASN A 337 -7.11 -7.73 -8.31
CA ASN A 337 -7.50 -7.98 -9.70
C ASN A 337 -7.92 -9.44 -10.00
N LEU A 338 -8.25 -10.24 -8.99
CA LEU A 338 -8.73 -11.62 -9.18
C LEU A 338 -9.96 -11.67 -10.11
N ARG A 339 -10.96 -10.79 -9.87
CA ARG A 339 -12.16 -10.69 -10.70
C ARG A 339 -11.84 -10.27 -12.15
N GLY A 340 -10.92 -9.31 -12.32
CA GLY A 340 -10.48 -8.87 -13.65
C GLY A 340 -9.81 -10.00 -14.43
N GLN A 341 -8.89 -10.72 -13.81
CA GLN A 341 -8.25 -11.87 -14.44
C GLN A 341 -9.26 -12.97 -14.85
N ALA A 342 -10.19 -13.31 -13.94
CA ALA A 342 -11.23 -14.30 -14.24
C ALA A 342 -12.12 -13.87 -15.41
N LYS A 343 -12.50 -12.60 -15.49
CA LYS A 343 -13.33 -12.07 -16.58
C LYS A 343 -12.57 -11.98 -17.89
N ASP A 344 -11.44 -11.26 -17.89
CA ASP A 344 -10.74 -10.87 -19.12
C ASP A 344 -10.00 -12.06 -19.74
N GLN A 345 -9.48 -12.99 -18.93
CA GLN A 345 -8.66 -14.10 -19.38
C GLN A 345 -9.40 -15.44 -19.47
N ARG A 346 -10.53 -15.59 -18.76
CA ARG A 346 -11.28 -16.86 -18.68
C ARG A 346 -12.80 -16.70 -18.87
N HIS A 347 -13.25 -15.51 -19.30
CA HIS A 347 -14.63 -15.22 -19.67
C HIS A 347 -15.66 -15.58 -18.59
N VAL A 348 -15.31 -15.35 -17.31
CA VAL A 348 -16.28 -15.46 -16.22
C VAL A 348 -17.12 -14.18 -16.21
N GLU A 349 -18.24 -14.20 -16.97
CA GLU A 349 -19.06 -13.01 -17.23
C GLU A 349 -19.56 -12.31 -15.96
N ASN A 350 -19.89 -13.08 -14.93
CA ASN A 350 -20.37 -12.58 -13.64
C ASN A 350 -19.27 -12.42 -12.58
N ALA A 351 -18.00 -12.31 -12.96
CA ALA A 351 -16.90 -12.17 -12.01
C ALA A 351 -17.04 -10.97 -11.06
N PHE A 352 -17.74 -9.92 -11.48
CA PHE A 352 -18.04 -8.72 -10.70
C PHE A 352 -19.42 -8.79 -10.00
N ALA A 353 -19.96 -9.99 -9.73
CA ALA A 353 -21.22 -10.15 -8.99
C ALA A 353 -21.16 -9.67 -7.53
N PHE A 354 -19.97 -9.59 -6.96
CA PHE A 354 -19.70 -8.98 -5.65
C PHE A 354 -18.83 -7.73 -5.81
N PRO A 355 -19.02 -6.71 -4.96
CA PRO A 355 -18.33 -5.43 -5.06
C PRO A 355 -16.86 -5.53 -4.60
N GLY A 356 -16.05 -4.54 -4.99
CA GLY A 356 -14.78 -4.25 -4.34
C GLY A 356 -14.97 -3.62 -2.95
N PHE A 357 -13.96 -3.72 -2.09
CA PHE A 357 -14.02 -3.16 -0.73
C PHE A 357 -14.17 -1.63 -0.71
N VAL A 358 -13.65 -0.94 -1.73
CA VAL A 358 -13.74 0.53 -1.79
C VAL A 358 -15.17 1.01 -2.02
N PRO A 359 -15.89 0.60 -3.08
CA PRO A 359 -17.29 0.99 -3.22
C PRO A 359 -18.19 0.47 -2.09
N ALA A 360 -17.88 -0.69 -1.50
CA ALA A 360 -18.67 -1.27 -0.43
C ALA A 360 -18.50 -0.52 0.92
N TYR A 361 -17.26 -0.14 1.28
CA TYR A 361 -16.96 0.30 2.65
C TYR A 361 -16.16 1.60 2.74
N ILE A 362 -15.29 1.90 1.80
CA ILE A 362 -14.28 2.97 1.93
C ILE A 362 -14.67 4.27 1.22
N ARG A 363 -15.49 4.23 0.20
CA ARG A 363 -15.86 5.41 -0.61
C ARG A 363 -16.30 6.63 0.20
N PRO A 364 -17.15 6.51 1.25
CA PRO A 364 -17.52 7.66 2.07
C PRO A 364 -16.33 8.33 2.76
N LEU A 365 -15.35 7.54 3.22
CA LEU A 365 -14.12 8.06 3.83
C LEU A 365 -13.28 8.83 2.80
N PHE A 366 -13.15 8.29 1.58
CA PHE A 366 -12.45 8.97 0.49
C PHE A 366 -13.09 10.31 0.10
N CYS A 367 -14.42 10.42 0.18
CA CYS A 367 -15.13 11.69 -0.03
C CYS A 367 -14.76 12.77 1.01
N GLU A 368 -14.33 12.38 2.20
CA GLU A 368 -13.85 13.29 3.26
C GLU A 368 -12.33 13.53 3.21
N GLY A 369 -11.66 13.03 2.18
CA GLY A 369 -10.20 13.05 2.08
C GLY A 369 -9.50 12.17 3.13
N LYS A 370 -10.25 11.29 3.81
CA LYS A 370 -9.70 10.31 4.76
C LYS A 370 -9.01 9.19 4.00
N GLY A 371 -7.83 8.85 4.48
CA GLY A 371 -7.03 7.78 3.91
C GLY A 371 -5.74 7.53 4.70
N PRO A 372 -4.88 6.65 4.23
CA PRO A 372 -3.74 6.11 4.96
C PRO A 372 -2.61 7.14 5.14
N PHE A 373 -2.69 7.94 6.20
CA PHE A 373 -1.65 8.83 6.67
C PHE A 373 -0.68 8.05 7.56
N ARG A 374 0.59 7.99 7.17
CA ARG A 374 1.62 7.21 7.89
C ARG A 374 2.84 8.05 8.23
N TRP A 375 3.53 7.68 9.33
CA TRP A 375 4.77 8.32 9.72
C TRP A 375 5.77 7.34 10.30
N VAL A 376 7.05 7.69 10.20
CA VAL A 376 8.20 6.86 10.57
C VAL A 376 9.17 7.69 11.39
N ALA A 377 9.62 7.17 12.53
CA ALA A 377 10.60 7.80 13.38
C ALA A 377 12.03 7.41 12.92
N LEU A 378 12.77 8.36 12.34
CA LEU A 378 14.14 8.12 11.86
C LEU A 378 15.16 7.93 13.00
N SER A 379 14.78 8.25 14.22
CA SER A 379 15.59 7.96 15.42
C SER A 379 15.80 6.47 15.66
N GLY A 380 14.85 5.62 15.18
CA GLY A 380 14.78 4.20 15.50
C GLY A 380 14.23 3.92 16.92
N ASP A 381 13.82 4.94 17.67
CA ASP A 381 13.26 4.77 19.01
C ASP A 381 11.72 4.64 18.97
N PRO A 382 11.15 3.49 19.40
CA PRO A 382 9.71 3.31 19.51
C PRO A 382 8.98 4.38 20.33
N ASN A 383 9.65 4.97 21.31
CA ASN A 383 9.06 6.02 22.14
C ASN A 383 8.67 7.26 21.35
N ASP A 384 9.37 7.57 20.25
CA ASP A 384 9.01 8.70 19.38
C ASP A 384 7.63 8.48 18.72
N ILE A 385 7.28 7.21 18.41
CA ILE A 385 5.93 6.88 17.93
C ILE A 385 4.90 7.03 19.05
N TYR A 386 5.19 6.59 20.28
CA TYR A 386 4.25 6.75 21.41
C TYR A 386 4.02 8.21 21.76
N VAL A 387 5.04 9.07 21.65
CA VAL A 387 4.89 10.53 21.80
C VAL A 387 4.00 11.12 20.70
N THR A 388 4.18 10.69 19.43
CA THR A 388 3.32 11.15 18.34
C THR A 388 1.90 10.61 18.46
N ASP A 389 1.68 9.36 18.90
CA ASP A 389 0.37 8.80 19.23
C ASP A 389 -0.37 9.66 20.26
N GLN A 390 0.33 10.11 21.32
CA GLN A 390 -0.26 10.97 22.36
C GLN A 390 -0.68 12.33 21.78
N VAL A 391 0.16 12.94 20.93
CA VAL A 391 -0.19 14.20 20.25
C VAL A 391 -1.40 14.03 19.34
N MET A 392 -1.56 12.88 18.65
CA MET A 392 -2.75 12.60 17.86
C MET A 392 -4.02 12.57 18.73
N ARG A 393 -3.96 12.02 19.95
CA ARG A 393 -5.08 12.02 20.90
C ARG A 393 -5.45 13.44 21.34
N GLU A 394 -4.45 14.26 21.63
CA GLU A 394 -4.61 15.65 22.06
C GLU A 394 -5.18 16.55 20.96
N LEU A 395 -4.77 16.35 19.71
CA LEU A 395 -5.25 17.10 18.55
C LEU A 395 -6.72 16.76 18.19
N PHE A 396 -7.12 15.52 18.42
CA PHE A 396 -8.41 14.98 17.99
C PHE A 396 -9.19 14.33 19.15
N PRO A 397 -9.49 15.07 20.24
CA PRO A 397 -10.05 14.48 21.46
C PRO A 397 -11.44 13.86 21.27
N GLU A 398 -12.22 14.34 20.30
CA GLU A 398 -13.55 13.83 20.00
C GLU A 398 -13.54 12.62 19.06
N ASN A 399 -12.38 12.28 18.47
CA ASN A 399 -12.29 11.16 17.53
C ASN A 399 -12.07 9.82 18.25
N LYS A 400 -13.15 9.28 18.82
CA LYS A 400 -13.14 8.01 19.58
C LYS A 400 -12.62 6.83 18.75
N SER A 401 -12.89 6.80 17.44
CA SER A 401 -12.40 5.75 16.55
C SER A 401 -10.87 5.78 16.44
N LEU A 402 -10.29 6.98 16.29
CA LEU A 402 -8.83 7.17 16.27
C LEU A 402 -8.21 6.75 17.62
N HIS A 403 -8.82 7.13 18.75
CA HIS A 403 -8.31 6.75 20.07
C HIS A 403 -8.31 5.22 20.23
N ARG A 404 -9.43 4.56 19.91
CA ARG A 404 -9.52 3.09 19.93
C ARG A 404 -8.46 2.44 19.04
N TRP A 405 -8.27 2.97 17.82
CA TRP A 405 -7.24 2.49 16.92
C TRP A 405 -5.85 2.59 17.54
N LEU A 406 -5.49 3.75 18.11
CA LEU A 406 -4.17 3.97 18.71
C LEU A 406 -3.93 3.05 19.93
N ASP A 407 -4.97 2.78 20.76
CA ASP A 407 -4.88 1.81 21.85
C ASP A 407 -4.55 0.42 21.34
N MET A 408 -5.30 -0.07 20.36
CA MET A 408 -5.06 -1.38 19.75
C MET A 408 -3.70 -1.45 19.04
N ALA A 409 -3.29 -0.38 18.37
CA ALA A 409 -2.02 -0.34 17.67
C ALA A 409 -0.82 -0.42 18.64
N GLN A 410 -0.89 0.27 19.78
CA GLN A 410 0.15 0.18 20.82
C GLN A 410 0.23 -1.21 21.45
N GLU A 411 -0.90 -1.86 21.68
CA GLU A 411 -0.95 -3.18 22.30
C GLU A 411 -0.54 -4.31 21.32
N ARG A 412 -1.00 -4.25 20.06
CA ARG A 412 -1.04 -5.40 19.18
C ARG A 412 -0.07 -5.34 18.00
N ILE A 413 0.36 -4.15 17.55
CA ILE A 413 1.21 -4.02 16.37
C ILE A 413 2.68 -3.97 16.78
N ALA A 414 3.43 -5.01 16.41
CA ALA A 414 4.88 -5.01 16.49
C ALA A 414 5.47 -4.15 15.35
N PHE A 415 6.47 -3.32 15.66
CA PHE A 415 7.19 -2.60 14.63
C PHE A 415 8.03 -3.56 13.78
N GLN A 416 8.14 -3.24 12.50
CA GLN A 416 8.98 -3.93 11.52
C GLN A 416 9.95 -2.89 10.94
N GLY A 417 11.27 -3.11 11.06
CA GLY A 417 12.27 -2.10 10.71
C GLY A 417 12.15 -0.84 11.57
N LEU A 418 12.20 0.34 10.94
CA LEU A 418 12.03 1.61 11.65
C LEU A 418 10.63 1.70 12.29
N PRO A 419 10.53 2.20 13.54
CA PRO A 419 9.25 2.41 14.20
C PRO A 419 8.34 3.33 13.37
N ALA A 420 7.10 2.89 13.17
CA ALA A 420 6.16 3.59 12.31
C ALA A 420 4.72 3.47 12.83
N ARG A 421 3.86 4.37 12.38
CA ARG A 421 2.42 4.35 12.65
C ARG A 421 1.64 4.75 11.41
N ILE A 422 0.40 4.32 11.35
CA ILE A 422 -0.59 4.73 10.37
C ILE A 422 -1.87 5.17 11.08
N CYS A 423 -2.53 6.21 10.57
CA CYS A 423 -3.86 6.63 10.96
C CYS A 423 -4.65 7.04 9.72
N TRP A 424 -5.96 6.76 9.72
CA TRP A 424 -6.86 7.27 8.69
C TRP A 424 -7.46 8.60 9.14
N ILE A 425 -6.90 9.68 8.61
CA ILE A 425 -7.34 11.06 8.87
C ILE A 425 -7.53 11.81 7.55
N GLY A 426 -8.37 12.83 7.58
CA GLY A 426 -8.89 13.50 6.39
C GLY A 426 -8.34 14.88 6.12
N GLN A 427 -9.11 15.60 5.31
CA GLN A 427 -8.81 16.98 4.91
C GLN A 427 -8.69 17.88 6.14
N GLY A 428 -7.59 18.64 6.22
CA GLY A 428 -7.28 19.57 7.32
C GLY A 428 -6.64 18.91 8.55
N ASP A 429 -6.86 17.61 8.79
CA ASP A 429 -6.31 16.92 9.96
C ASP A 429 -4.86 16.48 9.74
N ARG A 430 -4.49 16.08 8.51
CA ARG A 430 -3.12 15.71 8.15
C ARG A 430 -2.15 16.88 8.33
N GLU A 431 -2.56 18.07 7.91
CA GLU A 431 -1.81 19.31 8.09
C GLU A 431 -1.54 19.61 9.58
N LYS A 432 -2.59 19.52 10.42
CA LYS A 432 -2.47 19.76 11.86
C LYS A 432 -1.52 18.75 12.52
N ALA A 433 -1.68 17.46 12.22
CA ALA A 433 -0.82 16.41 12.75
C ALA A 433 0.65 16.63 12.39
N ALA A 434 0.93 16.90 11.12
CA ALA A 434 2.29 17.08 10.64
C ALA A 434 3.00 18.31 11.20
N LEU A 435 2.27 19.43 11.34
CA LEU A 435 2.80 20.64 11.99
C LEU A 435 3.13 20.39 13.45
N ALA A 436 2.28 19.61 14.16
CA ALA A 436 2.56 19.22 15.54
C ALA A 436 3.78 18.29 15.63
N PHE A 437 3.93 17.34 14.72
CA PHE A 437 5.13 16.48 14.66
C PHE A 437 6.40 17.29 14.38
N ASN A 438 6.34 18.26 13.47
CA ASN A 438 7.47 19.15 13.21
C ASN A 438 7.86 19.96 14.46
N GLU A 439 6.88 20.40 15.24
CA GLU A 439 7.11 21.12 16.49
C GLU A 439 7.72 20.21 17.58
N LEU A 440 7.35 18.92 17.62
CA LEU A 440 8.00 17.95 18.51
C LEU A 440 9.48 17.79 18.17
N VAL A 441 9.83 17.70 16.90
CA VAL A 441 11.23 17.64 16.43
C VAL A 441 11.97 18.91 16.82
N LYS A 442 11.40 20.10 16.52
CA LYS A 442 11.98 21.40 16.86
C LYS A 442 12.28 21.56 18.36
N LYS A 443 11.39 21.05 19.21
CA LYS A 443 11.52 21.11 20.67
C LYS A 443 12.37 19.98 21.28
N GLY A 444 12.88 19.05 20.46
CA GLY A 444 13.63 17.88 20.95
C GLY A 444 12.78 16.94 21.81
N LYS A 445 11.45 16.91 21.61
CA LYS A 445 10.55 15.99 22.30
C LYS A 445 10.55 14.59 21.68
N VAL A 446 10.96 14.48 20.44
CA VAL A 446 11.32 13.27 19.72
C VAL A 446 12.80 13.32 19.35
N LYS A 447 13.44 12.15 19.24
CA LYS A 447 14.89 12.04 19.12
C LYS A 447 15.44 12.24 17.70
N GLY A 448 14.57 12.36 16.71
CA GLY A 448 14.97 12.55 15.32
C GLY A 448 13.80 13.02 14.45
N PRO A 449 14.07 13.34 13.17
CA PRO A 449 13.05 13.71 12.23
C PRO A 449 12.00 12.63 12.01
N ILE A 450 10.81 13.05 11.60
CA ILE A 450 9.69 12.19 11.28
C ILE A 450 9.45 12.24 9.76
N VAL A 451 9.49 11.08 9.11
CA VAL A 451 9.08 10.94 7.71
C VAL A 451 7.58 10.74 7.68
N ILE A 452 6.89 11.54 6.87
CA ILE A 452 5.44 11.48 6.70
C ILE A 452 5.15 11.13 5.25
N GLY A 453 4.28 10.16 5.05
CA GLY A 453 3.83 9.76 3.73
C GLY A 453 2.42 9.17 3.78
N ARG A 454 2.04 8.54 2.70
CA ARG A 454 0.77 7.82 2.60
C ARG A 454 0.88 6.64 1.66
N ASP A 455 -0.11 5.77 1.69
CA ASP A 455 -0.23 4.74 0.67
C ASP A 455 -0.57 5.36 -0.68
N HIS A 456 -0.15 4.72 -1.77
CA HIS A 456 -0.54 5.11 -3.12
C HIS A 456 -2.03 4.87 -3.42
N LEU A 457 -2.71 4.09 -2.58
CA LEU A 457 -4.16 3.83 -2.62
C LEU A 457 -5.00 4.96 -2.02
N ASP A 458 -4.40 6.10 -1.73
CA ASP A 458 -5.07 7.24 -1.09
C ASP A 458 -6.11 7.88 -2.02
N THR A 459 -7.02 8.60 -1.41
CA THR A 459 -8.26 9.09 -2.00
C THR A 459 -8.11 9.87 -3.32
N GLY A 460 -7.02 10.62 -3.52
CA GLY A 460 -6.79 11.46 -4.70
C GLY A 460 -5.65 11.01 -5.61
N SER A 461 -4.98 9.91 -5.29
CA SER A 461 -3.69 9.57 -5.88
C SER A 461 -3.69 8.38 -6.83
N VAL A 462 -4.84 7.79 -7.13
CA VAL A 462 -4.93 6.54 -7.88
C VAL A 462 -6.07 6.56 -8.90
N ALA A 463 -5.86 5.90 -10.03
CA ALA A 463 -6.88 5.46 -10.96
C ALA A 463 -6.74 3.94 -11.12
N SER A 464 -7.72 3.20 -10.65
CA SER A 464 -7.72 1.73 -10.62
C SER A 464 -9.17 1.24 -10.71
N PRO A 465 -9.70 1.01 -11.93
CA PRO A 465 -11.11 0.69 -12.17
C PRO A 465 -11.61 -0.56 -11.45
N ASN A 466 -10.71 -1.51 -11.19
CA ASN A 466 -11.05 -2.76 -10.51
C ASN A 466 -10.79 -2.71 -8.99
N ARG A 467 -10.49 -1.53 -8.42
CA ARG A 467 -10.20 -1.39 -6.98
C ARG A 467 -10.60 -0.01 -6.42
N GLU A 468 -9.70 0.99 -6.37
CA GLU A 468 -9.95 2.25 -5.67
C GLU A 468 -10.96 3.14 -6.38
N THR A 469 -11.00 3.07 -7.70
CA THR A 469 -11.94 3.88 -8.50
C THR A 469 -13.06 3.06 -9.12
N GLU A 470 -13.27 1.84 -8.64
CA GLU A 470 -14.41 1.01 -9.04
C GLU A 470 -15.74 1.71 -8.73
N ALA A 471 -16.64 1.73 -9.70
CA ALA A 471 -17.99 2.27 -9.59
C ALA A 471 -18.02 3.75 -9.14
N MET A 472 -17.20 4.59 -9.76
CA MET A 472 -17.32 6.05 -9.58
C MET A 472 -18.69 6.53 -10.05
N LYS A 473 -19.32 7.45 -9.30
CA LYS A 473 -20.69 7.91 -9.52
C LYS A 473 -20.93 8.48 -10.94
N ASP A 474 -19.90 9.06 -11.53
CA ASP A 474 -19.93 9.64 -12.89
C ASP A 474 -19.35 8.73 -13.99
N GLY A 475 -18.89 7.52 -13.64
CA GLY A 475 -18.25 6.59 -14.57
C GLY A 475 -16.79 6.90 -14.89
N SER A 476 -16.14 7.76 -14.13
CA SER A 476 -14.73 8.16 -14.34
C SER A 476 -13.70 7.15 -13.79
N ASP A 477 -14.07 5.89 -13.64
CA ASP A 477 -13.26 4.84 -13.02
C ASP A 477 -11.85 4.74 -13.61
N ALA A 478 -11.72 4.86 -14.93
CA ALA A 478 -10.47 4.69 -15.67
C ALA A 478 -9.72 6.00 -15.98
N VAL A 479 -10.20 7.16 -15.48
CA VAL A 479 -9.58 8.45 -15.77
C VAL A 479 -8.30 8.60 -14.95
N ALA A 480 -7.15 8.51 -15.62
CA ALA A 480 -5.83 8.53 -15.01
C ALA A 480 -5.21 9.94 -14.87
N ASP A 481 -5.91 10.99 -15.27
CA ASP A 481 -5.45 12.39 -15.05
C ASP A 481 -5.29 12.71 -13.56
N TRP A 482 -6.15 12.17 -12.70
CA TRP A 482 -6.16 12.42 -11.27
C TRP A 482 -4.86 12.09 -10.55
N PRO A 483 -4.27 10.89 -10.66
CA PRO A 483 -2.98 10.60 -10.05
C PRO A 483 -1.83 11.42 -10.65
N ILE A 484 -1.88 11.78 -11.92
CA ILE A 484 -0.89 12.66 -12.53
C ILE A 484 -0.98 14.07 -11.94
N LEU A 485 -2.19 14.66 -11.87
CA LEU A 485 -2.42 15.95 -11.21
C LEU A 485 -2.00 15.92 -9.74
N ASN A 486 -2.24 14.80 -9.03
CA ASN A 486 -1.79 14.62 -7.66
C ASN A 486 -0.26 14.69 -7.54
N ALA A 487 0.48 13.99 -8.39
CA ALA A 487 1.94 14.05 -8.41
C ALA A 487 2.46 15.44 -8.72
N LEU A 488 1.86 16.13 -9.70
CA LEU A 488 2.25 17.48 -10.12
C LEU A 488 2.01 18.51 -9.01
N ILE A 489 0.85 18.47 -8.34
CA ILE A 489 0.55 19.42 -7.26
C ILE A 489 1.41 19.16 -6.02
N ASN A 490 1.74 17.92 -5.70
CA ASN A 490 2.65 17.59 -4.63
C ASN A 490 4.08 18.04 -4.93
N THR A 491 4.54 17.93 -6.19
CA THR A 491 5.81 18.49 -6.68
C THR A 491 5.83 20.01 -6.52
N ALA A 492 4.81 20.70 -7.04
CA ALA A 492 4.68 22.16 -6.91
C ALA A 492 4.53 22.59 -5.44
N GLY A 493 3.94 21.77 -4.59
CA GLY A 493 3.77 21.97 -3.16
C GLY A 493 5.06 21.89 -2.35
N GLY A 494 6.09 21.21 -2.85
CA GLY A 494 7.37 21.04 -2.18
C GLY A 494 7.44 19.78 -1.31
N ALA A 495 6.83 18.67 -1.72
CA ALA A 495 7.04 17.37 -1.12
C ALA A 495 8.53 16.98 -1.15
N SER A 496 8.99 16.18 -0.21
CA SER A 496 10.41 15.77 -0.13
C SER A 496 10.80 14.83 -1.27
N TRP A 497 9.92 13.89 -1.61
CA TRP A 497 9.98 13.15 -2.88
C TRP A 497 8.59 12.74 -3.37
N VAL A 498 8.47 12.61 -4.68
CA VAL A 498 7.22 12.32 -5.39
C VAL A 498 7.47 11.20 -6.39
N SER A 499 6.46 10.37 -6.60
CA SER A 499 6.56 9.25 -7.53
C SER A 499 5.27 9.03 -8.32
N VAL A 500 5.41 8.51 -9.55
CA VAL A 500 4.30 8.03 -10.38
C VAL A 500 4.60 6.59 -10.79
N HIS A 501 3.61 5.72 -10.68
CA HIS A 501 3.76 4.30 -10.94
C HIS A 501 2.61 3.76 -11.77
N HIS A 502 2.89 2.66 -12.46
CA HIS A 502 1.91 1.90 -13.22
C HIS A 502 1.82 0.47 -12.68
N GLY A 503 0.64 -0.13 -12.75
CA GLY A 503 0.40 -1.52 -12.43
C GLY A 503 -0.04 -1.76 -10.98
N GLY A 504 0.71 -1.30 -10.00
CA GLY A 504 0.37 -1.45 -8.58
C GLY A 504 0.01 -2.87 -8.18
N GLY A 505 -0.88 -3.03 -7.20
CA GLY A 505 -1.36 -4.33 -6.72
C GLY A 505 -2.47 -4.97 -7.57
N VAL A 506 -2.84 -4.36 -8.71
CA VAL A 506 -3.84 -4.90 -9.67
C VAL A 506 -3.23 -5.33 -10.99
N GLY A 507 -1.93 -5.10 -11.18
CA GLY A 507 -1.17 -5.55 -12.34
C GLY A 507 -1.01 -4.53 -13.45
N MET A 508 -0.16 -4.87 -14.42
CA MET A 508 0.20 -4.04 -15.55
C MET A 508 -1.03 -3.74 -16.42
N GLY A 509 -1.25 -2.47 -16.74
CA GLY A 509 -2.41 -2.02 -17.52
C GLY A 509 -3.64 -1.63 -16.70
N TYR A 510 -3.69 -1.94 -15.39
CA TYR A 510 -4.90 -1.82 -14.58
C TYR A 510 -4.90 -0.68 -13.57
N SER A 511 -3.78 0.02 -13.36
CA SER A 511 -3.76 1.20 -12.48
C SER A 511 -2.62 2.15 -12.78
N ILE A 512 -2.85 3.44 -12.49
CA ILE A 512 -1.82 4.47 -12.35
C ILE A 512 -2.01 5.12 -10.98
N HIS A 513 -0.91 5.34 -10.28
CA HIS A 513 -0.96 5.90 -8.93
C HIS A 513 0.27 6.74 -8.61
N ALA A 514 0.12 7.66 -7.65
CA ALA A 514 1.15 8.59 -7.24
C ALA A 514 1.49 8.43 -5.76
N GLY A 515 2.79 8.56 -5.44
CA GLY A 515 3.32 8.62 -4.09
C GLY A 515 3.74 10.03 -3.71
N MET A 516 3.60 10.35 -2.43
CA MET A 516 4.06 11.60 -1.83
C MET A 516 4.68 11.29 -0.47
N VAL A 517 5.86 11.84 -0.23
CA VAL A 517 6.55 11.79 1.07
C VAL A 517 7.10 13.16 1.42
N ILE A 518 7.00 13.52 2.70
CA ILE A 518 7.51 14.79 3.22
C ILE A 518 8.14 14.59 4.60
N VAL A 519 9.19 15.34 4.89
CA VAL A 519 9.98 15.22 6.13
C VAL A 519 9.66 16.38 7.07
N ALA A 520 9.37 16.04 8.32
CA ALA A 520 9.29 16.96 9.45
C ALA A 520 10.64 16.92 10.19
N ASP A 521 11.50 17.91 9.93
CA ASP A 521 12.86 18.00 10.49
C ASP A 521 13.01 19.09 11.56
N GLY A 522 11.91 19.72 11.97
CA GLY A 522 11.86 20.78 12.98
C GLY A 522 12.11 22.18 12.45
N THR A 523 12.40 22.35 11.16
CA THR A 523 12.67 23.67 10.57
C THR A 523 11.39 24.40 10.18
N GLU A 524 11.48 25.74 10.02
CA GLU A 524 10.39 26.59 9.50
C GLU A 524 10.12 26.29 8.02
N ASP A 525 11.15 25.93 7.26
CA ASP A 525 11.00 25.52 5.86
C ASP A 525 10.19 24.21 5.74
N ALA A 526 10.45 23.25 6.64
CA ALA A 526 9.63 22.03 6.73
C ALA A 526 8.19 22.36 7.12
N ALA A 527 7.96 23.21 8.14
CA ALA A 527 6.61 23.60 8.55
C ALA A 527 5.80 24.20 7.39
N ARG A 528 6.42 25.13 6.62
CA ARG A 528 5.80 25.76 5.46
C ARG A 528 5.41 24.75 4.37
N ARG A 529 6.29 23.81 4.07
CA ARG A 529 6.05 22.74 3.06
C ARG A 529 5.01 21.75 3.55
N LEU A 530 5.11 21.26 4.79
CA LEU A 530 4.15 20.36 5.44
C LEU A 530 2.73 20.91 5.36
N LYS A 531 2.56 22.19 5.74
CA LYS A 531 1.26 22.86 5.67
C LYS A 531 0.67 22.80 4.25
N ARG A 532 1.44 23.16 3.24
CA ARG A 532 0.99 23.25 1.85
C ARG A 532 0.72 21.86 1.24
N VAL A 533 1.66 20.93 1.38
CA VAL A 533 1.56 19.60 0.78
C VAL A 533 0.43 18.79 1.40
N LEU A 534 0.33 18.77 2.74
CA LEU A 534 -0.68 17.97 3.44
C LEU A 534 -2.07 18.65 3.50
N HIS A 535 -2.17 19.89 3.05
CA HIS A 535 -3.44 20.49 2.66
C HIS A 535 -3.87 20.03 1.27
N ASN A 536 -2.97 20.09 0.29
CA ASN A 536 -3.28 19.86 -1.13
C ASN A 536 -3.49 18.39 -1.46
N ASP A 537 -2.70 17.49 -0.88
CA ASP A 537 -2.73 16.07 -1.20
C ASP A 537 -4.10 15.41 -0.91
N PRO A 538 -4.68 15.50 0.31
CA PRO A 538 -6.02 14.98 0.55
C PRO A 538 -7.13 15.79 -0.14
N ALA A 539 -6.90 17.10 -0.40
CA ALA A 539 -7.85 17.93 -1.14
C ALA A 539 -8.08 17.41 -2.56
N MET A 540 -7.07 16.82 -3.21
CA MET A 540 -7.24 16.17 -4.52
C MET A 540 -8.29 15.06 -4.48
N GLY A 541 -8.36 14.29 -3.40
CA GLY A 541 -9.39 13.27 -3.20
C GLY A 541 -10.78 13.86 -3.03
N VAL A 542 -10.91 14.91 -2.20
CA VAL A 542 -12.18 15.61 -2.00
C VAL A 542 -12.65 16.23 -3.32
N ILE A 543 -11.78 16.92 -4.04
CA ILE A 543 -12.10 17.57 -5.33
C ILE A 543 -12.56 16.55 -6.36
N ARG A 544 -11.83 15.44 -6.52
CA ARG A 544 -12.17 14.36 -7.44
C ARG A 544 -13.56 13.78 -7.18
N HIS A 545 -13.88 13.48 -5.92
CA HIS A 545 -15.18 12.91 -5.55
C HIS A 545 -16.30 13.96 -5.63
N ALA A 546 -16.01 15.23 -5.32
CA ALA A 546 -16.96 16.32 -5.52
C ALA A 546 -17.26 16.55 -7.00
N ASP A 547 -16.25 16.48 -7.87
CA ASP A 547 -16.43 16.56 -9.33
C ASP A 547 -17.27 15.41 -9.88
N ALA A 548 -17.10 14.20 -9.34
CA ALA A 548 -17.93 13.04 -9.64
C ALA A 548 -19.35 13.10 -9.07
N GLY A 549 -19.68 14.13 -8.29
CA GLY A 549 -21.03 14.40 -7.77
C GLY A 549 -21.39 13.70 -6.45
N TYR A 550 -20.40 13.31 -5.63
CA TYR A 550 -20.66 12.78 -4.29
C TYR A 550 -20.98 13.92 -3.31
N ASP A 551 -22.18 13.91 -2.70
CA ASP A 551 -22.64 14.95 -1.78
C ASP A 551 -21.72 15.12 -0.56
N ILE A 552 -21.24 14.00 0.02
CA ILE A 552 -20.28 14.00 1.14
C ILE A 552 -19.01 14.79 0.76
N ALA A 553 -18.50 14.63 -0.47
CA ALA A 553 -17.31 15.34 -0.92
C ALA A 553 -17.59 16.82 -1.17
N ILE A 554 -18.75 17.16 -1.72
CA ILE A 554 -19.21 18.56 -1.91
C ILE A 554 -19.30 19.26 -0.56
N ASP A 555 -19.92 18.64 0.44
CA ASP A 555 -20.05 19.20 1.78
C ASP A 555 -18.68 19.32 2.48
N THR A 556 -17.80 18.34 2.29
CA THR A 556 -16.43 18.39 2.80
C THR A 556 -15.65 19.52 2.16
N ALA A 557 -15.78 19.73 0.83
CA ALA A 557 -15.13 20.82 0.13
C ALA A 557 -15.60 22.19 0.67
N ARG A 558 -16.92 22.36 0.91
CA ARG A 558 -17.49 23.58 1.51
C ARG A 558 -16.96 23.82 2.93
N LYS A 559 -16.98 22.78 3.77
CA LYS A 559 -16.48 22.83 5.15
C LYS A 559 -15.03 23.29 5.22
N HIS A 560 -14.19 22.78 4.34
CA HIS A 560 -12.76 23.10 4.29
C HIS A 560 -12.41 24.24 3.35
N ARG A 561 -13.41 24.93 2.76
CA ARG A 561 -13.26 26.06 1.84
C ARG A 561 -12.37 25.75 0.64
N LEU A 562 -12.47 24.51 0.14
CA LEU A 562 -11.80 24.15 -1.10
C LEU A 562 -12.53 24.80 -2.27
N ASP A 563 -11.77 25.50 -3.11
CA ASP A 563 -12.32 26.31 -4.22
C ASP A 563 -12.53 25.41 -5.44
N ILE A 564 -13.67 24.75 -5.49
CA ILE A 564 -14.12 23.96 -6.63
C ILE A 564 -15.01 24.81 -7.56
N LYS A 565 -15.80 24.22 -8.42
CA LYS A 565 -16.64 24.83 -9.48
C LYS A 565 -17.27 26.21 -9.18
N GLU A 566 -17.49 26.59 -7.94
CA GLU A 566 -18.19 27.83 -7.57
C GLU A 566 -17.44 29.12 -8.02
N ARG A 567 -16.11 29.14 -7.96
CA ARG A 567 -15.31 30.26 -8.40
C ARG A 567 -15.27 30.37 -9.92
N LEU A 568 -15.26 29.23 -10.63
CA LEU A 568 -15.32 29.20 -12.09
C LEU A 568 -16.69 29.67 -12.60
N ASN A 569 -17.78 29.26 -11.95
CA ASN A 569 -19.14 29.65 -12.30
C ASN A 569 -19.43 31.15 -12.04
N LYS A 570 -18.87 31.73 -10.97
CA LYS A 570 -18.99 33.18 -10.69
C LYS A 570 -18.32 34.05 -11.76
N LYS A 571 -17.26 33.59 -12.42
CA LYS A 571 -16.62 34.32 -13.52
C LYS A 571 -17.43 34.28 -14.82
N VAL A 572 -18.18 33.21 -15.06
CA VAL A 572 -19.03 33.04 -16.24
C VAL A 572 -20.29 33.94 -16.15
N SER A 573 -20.88 34.06 -14.96
CA SER A 573 -22.08 34.93 -14.75
C SER A 573 -21.81 36.42 -14.76
N VAL A 574 -20.55 36.87 -14.75
CA VAL A 574 -20.16 38.31 -14.87
C VAL A 574 -19.89 38.71 -16.33
N GLN A 575 -19.84 37.71 -17.26
CA GLN A 575 -19.62 37.96 -18.69
C GLN A 575 -20.90 37.77 -19.56
N GLN A 576 -22.05 37.51 -18.94
CA GLN A 576 -23.38 37.55 -19.56
C GLN A 576 -24.17 38.78 -19.06
#